data_bb0a52893dc9f1152dd84dc96235dab5
#
_entry.id   bb0a52893dc9f1152dd84dc96235dab5
#
_cell.length_a   1.000
_cell.length_b   1.000
_cell.length_c   1.000
_cell.angle_alpha   90.00
_cell.angle_beta   90.00
_cell.angle_gamma   90.00
#
_symmetry.space_group_name_H-M   'P 1'
#
loop_
_entity.id
_entity.type
_entity.pdbx_description
1 polymer ?
#
loop_
_entity_poly.entity_id
_entity_poly.type
_entity_poly.pdbx_seq_one_letter_code
_entity_poly.pdbx_strand_id
1 'polypeptide(L)'
;MSTASIPASSTYSTIVRVCDTAIKLATRAYFHSLSHLHPDGARRHAERLFTTPPRHAKHYPVAAAARRLTVLSEAGHLAVWQAGPDGAPAVVLVHGWGGVGAQLGGFVAPLLARGFRVVWFD
;
A
#
# COMPACT_ATOMS: atom_id res chain seq x y z
N MET A 1 -12.94 15.74 40.88
CA MET A 1 -12.18 14.57 40.42
C MET A 1 -11.34 15.02 39.22
N SER A 2 -10.04 15.21 39.48
CA SER A 2 -9.09 15.75 38.47
C SER A 2 -8.55 14.60 37.64
N THR A 3 -8.88 14.57 36.36
CA THR A 3 -8.32 13.60 35.42
C THR A 3 -6.94 14.10 35.00
N ALA A 4 -5.91 13.50 35.58
CA ALA A 4 -4.53 13.72 35.15
C ALA A 4 -4.35 13.18 33.72
N SER A 5 -4.19 14.09 32.76
CA SER A 5 -3.76 13.77 31.40
C SER A 5 -2.29 13.34 31.42
N ILE A 6 -2.04 12.09 31.11
CA ILE A 6 -0.69 11.53 30.92
C ILE A 6 -0.08 12.22 29.71
N PRO A 7 1.07 12.90 29.79
CA PRO A 7 1.74 13.44 28.61
C PRO A 7 2.29 12.28 27.79
N ALA A 8 1.64 11.97 26.68
CA ALA A 8 2.14 11.01 25.71
C ALA A 8 3.40 11.56 25.03
N SER A 9 4.49 11.37 25.70
CA SER A 9 5.84 11.01 25.29
C SER A 9 6.45 11.73 24.08
N SER A 10 6.98 12.90 24.32
CA SER A 10 8.07 13.50 23.53
C SER A 10 9.24 12.50 23.30
N THR A 11 9.52 11.68 24.32
CA THR A 11 10.58 10.65 24.28
C THR A 11 10.32 9.55 23.23
N TYR A 12 9.08 9.05 23.13
CA TYR A 12 8.73 8.02 22.14
C TYR A 12 8.87 8.53 20.71
N SER A 13 8.39 9.74 20.44
CA SER A 13 8.54 10.36 19.11
C SER A 13 10.00 10.63 18.75
N THR A 14 10.83 10.97 19.74
CA THR A 14 12.26 11.18 19.55
C THR A 14 12.98 9.87 19.25
N ILE A 15 12.71 8.79 19.97
CA ILE A 15 13.29 7.47 19.74
C ILE A 15 12.91 6.97 18.33
N VAL A 16 11.64 7.07 17.92
CA VAL A 16 11.19 6.68 16.59
C VAL A 16 11.92 7.46 15.50
N ARG A 17 12.09 8.78 15.66
CA ARG A 17 12.82 9.62 14.71
C ARG A 17 14.31 9.26 14.62
N VAL A 18 14.95 8.99 15.76
CA VAL A 18 16.37 8.58 15.78
C VAL A 18 16.56 7.23 15.10
N CYS A 19 15.69 6.25 15.40
CA CYS A 19 15.71 4.95 14.74
C CYS A 19 15.48 5.05 13.22
N ASP A 20 14.51 5.86 12.79
CA ASP A 20 14.22 6.09 11.37
C ASP A 20 15.43 6.72 10.66
N THR A 21 16.04 7.73 11.27
CA THR A 21 17.23 8.39 10.73
C THR A 21 18.42 7.44 10.66
N ALA A 22 18.65 6.64 11.71
CA ALA A 22 19.73 5.65 11.74
C ALA A 22 19.55 4.58 10.65
N ILE A 23 18.33 4.06 10.46
CA ILE A 23 18.00 3.10 9.40
C ILE A 23 18.25 3.71 8.01
N LYS A 24 17.83 4.94 7.77
CA LYS A 24 18.05 5.65 6.49
C LYS A 24 19.54 5.83 6.20
N LEU A 25 20.32 6.26 7.20
CA LEU A 25 21.75 6.43 7.05
C LEU A 25 22.46 5.09 6.79
N ALA A 26 22.11 4.05 7.53
CA ALA A 26 22.67 2.71 7.34
C ALA A 26 22.34 2.16 5.94
N THR A 27 21.10 2.29 5.50
CA THR A 27 20.67 1.87 4.15
C THR A 27 21.42 2.64 3.07
N ARG A 28 21.58 3.95 3.24
CA ARG A 28 22.33 4.79 2.31
C ARG A 28 23.81 4.39 2.24
N ALA A 29 24.44 4.19 3.38
CA ALA A 29 25.85 3.76 3.46
C ALA A 29 26.03 2.36 2.83
N TYR A 30 25.11 1.44 3.12
CA TYR A 30 25.10 0.10 2.54
C TYR A 30 25.05 0.13 1.00
N PHE A 31 24.05 0.82 0.43
CA PHE A 31 23.94 0.90 -1.03
C PHE A 31 25.06 1.71 -1.67
N HIS A 32 25.54 2.75 -1.01
CA HIS A 32 26.72 3.48 -1.47
C HIS A 32 27.95 2.57 -1.57
N SER A 33 28.26 1.86 -0.51
CA SER A 33 29.42 0.91 -0.50
C SER A 33 29.22 -0.22 -1.51
N LEU A 34 28.03 -0.81 -1.54
CA LEU A 34 27.73 -1.92 -2.44
C LEU A 34 27.79 -1.50 -3.91
N SER A 35 27.34 -0.29 -4.26
CA SER A 35 27.39 0.22 -5.64
C SER A 35 28.80 0.46 -6.16
N HIS A 36 29.73 0.76 -5.28
CA HIS A 36 31.14 0.91 -5.65
C HIS A 36 31.90 -0.42 -5.71
N LEU A 37 31.63 -1.33 -4.75
CA LEU A 37 32.35 -2.58 -4.63
C LEU A 37 31.78 -3.69 -5.54
N HIS A 38 30.45 -3.69 -5.74
CA HIS A 38 29.76 -4.73 -6.49
C HIS A 38 28.49 -4.18 -7.15
N PRO A 39 28.60 -3.38 -8.23
CA PRO A 39 27.49 -2.65 -8.84
C PRO A 39 26.34 -3.55 -9.29
N ASP A 40 26.63 -4.72 -9.88
CA ASP A 40 25.59 -5.68 -10.27
C ASP A 40 24.86 -6.29 -9.07
N GLY A 41 25.53 -6.47 -7.95
CA GLY A 41 24.93 -6.89 -6.69
C GLY A 41 23.99 -5.83 -6.14
N ALA A 42 24.42 -4.57 -6.17
CA ALA A 42 23.59 -3.43 -5.76
C ALA A 42 22.31 -3.33 -6.60
N ARG A 43 22.44 -3.46 -7.92
CA ARG A 43 21.30 -3.44 -8.85
C ARG A 43 20.31 -4.56 -8.56
N ARG A 44 20.77 -5.82 -8.47
CA ARG A 44 19.89 -6.96 -8.15
C ARG A 44 19.22 -6.84 -6.80
N HIS A 45 19.92 -6.31 -5.79
CA HIS A 45 19.34 -6.11 -4.47
C HIS A 45 18.26 -5.02 -4.49
N ALA A 46 18.54 -3.88 -5.12
CA ALA A 46 17.55 -2.80 -5.29
C ALA A 46 16.32 -3.27 -6.07
N GLU A 47 16.52 -3.99 -7.17
CA GLU A 47 15.46 -4.59 -7.96
C GLU A 47 14.58 -5.53 -7.13
N ARG A 48 15.20 -6.43 -6.34
CA ARG A 48 14.49 -7.33 -5.45
C ARG A 48 13.68 -6.58 -4.39
N LEU A 49 14.24 -5.54 -3.78
CA LEU A 49 13.51 -4.71 -2.81
C LEU A 49 12.33 -3.99 -3.46
N PHE A 50 12.51 -3.50 -4.68
CA PHE A 50 11.45 -2.83 -5.42
C PHE A 50 10.34 -3.78 -5.87
N THR A 51 10.68 -4.99 -6.31
CA THR A 51 9.71 -5.99 -6.79
C THR A 51 9.07 -6.83 -5.69
N THR A 52 9.55 -6.69 -4.44
CA THR A 52 9.02 -7.44 -3.30
C THR A 52 8.48 -6.47 -2.24
N PRO A 53 7.28 -5.91 -2.44
CA PRO A 53 6.70 -4.99 -1.49
C PRO A 53 6.43 -5.66 -0.13
N PRO A 54 6.51 -4.90 0.98
CA PRO A 54 6.19 -5.43 2.30
C PRO A 54 4.74 -5.86 2.37
N ARG A 55 4.46 -6.95 3.09
CA ARG A 55 3.08 -7.38 3.34
C ARG A 55 2.35 -6.35 4.18
N HIS A 56 1.12 -6.02 3.78
CA HIS A 56 0.28 -5.13 4.59
C HIS A 56 -0.12 -5.79 5.90
N ALA A 57 0.20 -5.12 7.00
CA ALA A 57 -0.28 -5.52 8.33
C ALA A 57 -1.71 -5.02 8.61
N LYS A 58 -2.19 -4.02 7.84
CA LYS A 58 -3.54 -3.46 8.02
C LYS A 58 -4.55 -4.21 7.18
N HIS A 59 -5.62 -4.65 7.84
CA HIS A 59 -6.80 -5.15 7.15
C HIS A 59 -7.68 -3.97 6.73
N TYR A 60 -7.95 -3.86 5.43
CA TYR A 60 -8.87 -2.87 4.89
C TYR A 60 -10.20 -3.56 4.56
N PRO A 61 -11.34 -3.08 5.08
CA PRO A 61 -12.62 -3.68 4.78
C PRO A 61 -12.96 -3.48 3.29
N VAL A 62 -13.40 -4.55 2.66
CA VAL A 62 -13.95 -4.47 1.30
C VAL A 62 -15.35 -3.89 1.39
N ALA A 63 -15.72 -3.00 0.45
CA ALA A 63 -17.05 -2.42 0.41
C ALA A 63 -18.13 -3.51 0.34
N ALA A 64 -19.15 -3.43 1.20
CA ALA A 64 -20.18 -4.48 1.35
C ALA A 64 -20.95 -4.79 0.04
N ALA A 65 -21.07 -3.80 -0.87
CA ALA A 65 -21.71 -3.94 -2.16
C ALA A 65 -20.79 -4.56 -3.25
N ALA A 66 -19.55 -4.94 -2.91
CA ALA A 66 -18.60 -5.42 -3.89
C ALA A 66 -18.72 -6.92 -4.13
N ARG A 67 -18.76 -7.30 -5.40
CA ARG A 67 -18.64 -8.69 -5.87
C ARG A 67 -17.20 -8.97 -6.21
N ARG A 68 -16.64 -10.06 -5.67
CA ARG A 68 -15.30 -10.53 -6.01
C ARG A 68 -15.35 -11.40 -7.26
N LEU A 69 -14.42 -11.12 -8.17
CA LEU A 69 -14.16 -11.88 -9.39
C LEU A 69 -12.70 -12.33 -9.40
N THR A 70 -12.39 -13.37 -10.15
CA THR A 70 -11.03 -13.76 -10.46
C THR A 70 -10.82 -13.63 -11.96
N VAL A 71 -9.85 -12.83 -12.35
CA VAL A 71 -9.53 -12.59 -13.76
C VAL A 71 -8.16 -13.19 -14.04
N LEU A 72 -8.07 -13.98 -15.10
CA LEU A 72 -6.80 -14.52 -15.59
C LEU A 72 -6.08 -13.42 -16.39
N SER A 73 -4.84 -13.12 -16.01
CA SER A 73 -3.95 -12.22 -16.72
C SER A 73 -2.66 -12.95 -17.13
N GLU A 74 -1.82 -12.32 -17.92
CA GLU A 74 -0.48 -12.85 -18.25
C GLU A 74 0.41 -13.03 -17.01
N ALA A 75 0.20 -12.21 -15.96
CA ALA A 75 0.91 -12.30 -14.69
C ALA A 75 0.31 -13.33 -13.71
N GLY A 76 -0.82 -13.98 -14.06
CA GLY A 76 -1.52 -14.93 -13.21
C GLY A 76 -2.95 -14.50 -12.86
N HIS A 77 -3.47 -15.04 -11.76
CA HIS A 77 -4.82 -14.74 -11.29
C HIS A 77 -4.85 -13.42 -10.53
N LEU A 78 -5.68 -12.48 -10.98
CA LEU A 78 -5.96 -11.23 -10.29
C LEU A 78 -7.25 -11.36 -9.49
N ALA A 79 -7.23 -10.94 -8.24
CA ALA A 79 -8.42 -10.73 -7.46
C ALA A 79 -9.01 -9.36 -7.83
N VAL A 80 -10.21 -9.36 -8.38
CA VAL A 80 -10.90 -8.14 -8.84
C VAL A 80 -12.19 -7.98 -8.04
N TRP A 81 -12.46 -6.78 -7.61
CA TRP A 81 -13.72 -6.42 -6.99
C TRP A 81 -14.47 -5.43 -7.87
N GLN A 82 -15.75 -5.61 -7.96
CA GLN A 82 -16.66 -4.76 -8.72
C GLN A 82 -17.87 -4.39 -7.88
N ALA A 83 -18.30 -3.13 -7.97
CA ALA A 83 -19.52 -2.64 -7.37
C ALA A 83 -20.25 -1.74 -8.38
N GLY A 84 -21.61 -1.74 -8.32
CA GLY A 84 -22.47 -0.96 -9.22
C GLY A 84 -23.00 -1.75 -10.41
N PRO A 85 -23.89 -1.13 -11.22
CA PRO A 85 -24.58 -1.81 -12.32
C PRO A 85 -23.65 -2.12 -13.49
N ASP A 86 -23.82 -3.29 -14.10
CA ASP A 86 -22.95 -3.78 -15.18
C ASP A 86 -22.94 -2.88 -16.43
N GLY A 87 -24.02 -2.17 -16.73
CA GLY A 87 -24.12 -1.26 -17.89
C GLY A 87 -23.61 0.17 -17.64
N ALA A 88 -23.23 0.50 -16.40
CA ALA A 88 -22.80 1.86 -16.06
C ALA A 88 -21.35 2.14 -16.51
N PRO A 89 -21.01 3.43 -16.76
CA PRO A 89 -19.63 3.84 -17.00
C PRO A 89 -18.71 3.36 -15.87
N ALA A 90 -17.57 2.75 -16.25
CA ALA A 90 -16.66 2.15 -15.28
C ALA A 90 -15.55 3.11 -14.83
N VAL A 91 -15.31 3.17 -13.52
CA VAL A 91 -14.13 3.79 -12.92
C VAL A 91 -13.25 2.70 -12.35
N VAL A 92 -12.00 2.63 -12.81
CA VAL A 92 -11.01 1.69 -12.30
C VAL A 92 -10.13 2.40 -11.27
N LEU A 93 -10.08 1.85 -10.06
CA LEU A 93 -9.23 2.35 -8.98
C LEU A 93 -7.95 1.50 -8.94
N VAL A 94 -6.82 2.16 -9.08
CA VAL A 94 -5.48 1.54 -9.10
C VAL A 94 -4.70 2.01 -7.89
N HIS A 95 -4.28 1.06 -7.05
CA HIS A 95 -3.46 1.36 -5.87
C HIS A 95 -1.99 1.63 -6.27
N GLY A 96 -1.25 2.31 -5.39
CA GLY A 96 0.19 2.55 -5.58
C GLY A 96 1.04 1.33 -5.25
N TRP A 97 2.36 1.45 -5.48
CA TRP A 97 3.33 0.41 -5.16
C TRP A 97 3.20 -0.06 -3.70
N GLY A 98 3.17 -1.38 -3.52
CA GLY A 98 2.97 -1.99 -2.21
C GLY A 98 1.59 -1.73 -1.59
N GLY A 99 0.64 -1.13 -2.32
CA GLY A 99 -0.72 -0.93 -1.88
C GLY A 99 -1.62 -2.15 -2.07
N VAL A 100 -2.88 -2.02 -1.67
CA VAL A 100 -3.96 -2.95 -1.98
C VAL A 100 -5.21 -2.16 -2.38
N GLY A 101 -6.01 -2.72 -3.27
CA GLY A 101 -7.20 -2.05 -3.81
C GLY A 101 -8.19 -1.60 -2.74
N ALA A 102 -8.31 -2.35 -1.65
CA ALA A 102 -9.19 -2.01 -0.53
C ALA A 102 -8.83 -0.68 0.18
N GLN A 103 -7.60 -0.14 0.03
CA GLN A 103 -7.23 1.20 0.53
C GLN A 103 -8.05 2.31 -0.13
N LEU A 104 -8.54 2.06 -1.34
CA LEU A 104 -9.31 3.01 -2.15
C LEU A 104 -10.82 2.91 -1.87
N GLY A 105 -11.22 2.10 -0.90
CA GLY A 105 -12.63 1.84 -0.55
C GLY A 105 -13.45 3.10 -0.25
N GLY A 106 -12.83 4.16 0.26
CA GLY A 106 -13.48 5.45 0.51
C GLY A 106 -14.04 6.13 -0.74
N PHE A 107 -13.55 5.79 -1.94
CA PHE A 107 -14.05 6.33 -3.20
C PHE A 107 -15.25 5.55 -3.75
N VAL A 108 -15.49 4.33 -3.28
CA VAL A 108 -16.49 3.44 -3.86
C VAL A 108 -17.89 4.02 -3.69
N ALA A 109 -18.31 4.33 -2.47
CA ALA A 109 -19.67 4.84 -2.21
C ALA A 109 -19.98 6.17 -2.94
N PRO A 110 -19.09 7.19 -2.94
CA PRO A 110 -19.32 8.43 -3.70
C PRO A 110 -19.44 8.22 -5.21
N LEU A 111 -18.71 7.27 -5.78
CA LEU A 111 -18.77 6.96 -7.22
C LEU A 111 -20.05 6.20 -7.57
N LEU A 112 -20.44 5.23 -6.74
CA LEU A 112 -21.73 4.54 -6.90
C LEU A 112 -22.92 5.50 -6.83
N ALA A 113 -22.90 6.46 -5.90
CA ALA A 113 -23.95 7.47 -5.77
C ALA A 113 -24.08 8.37 -7.00
N ARG A 114 -23.01 8.48 -7.81
CA ARG A 114 -23.00 9.20 -9.09
C ARG A 114 -23.33 8.32 -10.30
N GLY A 115 -23.71 7.07 -10.08
CA GLY A 115 -24.11 6.15 -11.14
C GLY A 115 -22.97 5.46 -11.85
N PHE A 116 -21.75 5.47 -11.30
CA PHE A 116 -20.62 4.75 -11.87
C PHE A 116 -20.56 3.29 -11.38
N ARG A 117 -20.04 2.43 -12.22
CA ARG A 117 -19.53 1.13 -11.82
C ARG A 117 -18.07 1.30 -11.36
N VAL A 118 -17.71 0.74 -10.22
CA VAL A 118 -16.35 0.86 -9.65
C VAL A 118 -15.69 -0.50 -9.65
N VAL A 119 -14.46 -0.55 -10.16
CA VAL A 119 -13.64 -1.76 -10.27
C VAL A 119 -12.28 -1.50 -9.61
N TRP A 120 -11.78 -2.44 -8.82
CA TRP A 120 -10.41 -2.42 -8.26
C TRP A 120 -9.87 -3.83 -8.18
N PHE A 121 -8.57 -3.98 -8.04
CA PHE A 121 -7.90 -5.28 -8.09
C PHE A 121 -6.65 -5.32 -7.20
N ASP A 122 -6.21 -6.56 -6.90
CA ASP A 122 -4.94 -6.92 -6.23
C ASP A 122 -4.27 -8.09 -6.96
#